data_eefb98ed17e57602b1ff0e89a58ac501
#
_entry.id   eefb98ed17e57602b1ff0e89a58ac501
#
_cell.length_a   1.000
_cell.length_b   1.000
_cell.length_c   1.000
_cell.angle_alpha   90.00
_cell.angle_beta   90.00
_cell.angle_gamma   90.00
#
_symmetry.space_group_name_H-M   'P 1'
#
loop_
_entity.id
_entity.type
_entity.pdbx_description
1 polymer ?
#
loop_
_entity_poly.entity_id
_entity_poly.type
_entity_poly.pdbx_seq_one_letter_code
_entity_poly.pdbx_strand_id
1 'polypeptide(L)'
;MNNPDIEKKTVLEGDFEDIIEIDDHYYLVSKKHRVAIMPYTINSNGLLDKVGVIKDYNYVFEDYDYTLINGYISADDQTNLVAANRILYEVIGINNVAADDWMYLGALYNNLTSDSAISLYCVDVTDKNIKETEEVEQDKTKINFKMIDSSFVVTSDDTLLLASYLRLFNFFYVNSLSQGDLESEK
;
A
#
# COMPACT_ATOMS: atom_id res chain seq x y z
N MET A 1 -24.30 -11.28 6.82
CA MET A 1 -25.73 -11.62 6.65
C MET A 1 -25.96 -11.75 5.15
N ASN A 2 -26.16 -12.96 4.66
CA ASN A 2 -26.56 -13.14 3.26
C ASN A 2 -28.06 -12.90 3.18
N ASN A 3 -28.47 -11.84 2.49
CA ASN A 3 -29.88 -11.65 2.17
C ASN A 3 -30.23 -12.63 1.03
N PRO A 4 -31.11 -13.64 1.23
CA PRO A 4 -31.35 -14.72 0.26
C PRO A 4 -32.09 -14.28 -1.00
N ASP A 5 -32.61 -13.05 -1.05
CA ASP A 5 -33.47 -12.55 -2.12
C ASP A 5 -32.77 -11.65 -3.15
N ILE A 6 -31.46 -11.44 -3.02
CA ILE A 6 -30.71 -10.63 -3.99
C ILE A 6 -30.15 -11.55 -5.10
N GLU A 7 -30.72 -11.44 -6.29
CA GLU A 7 -30.20 -12.13 -7.48
C GLU A 7 -28.89 -11.47 -7.94
N LYS A 8 -27.82 -12.27 -7.95
CA LYS A 8 -26.51 -11.86 -8.45
C LYS A 8 -26.23 -12.55 -9.77
N LYS A 9 -25.94 -11.77 -10.80
CA LYS A 9 -25.61 -12.28 -12.15
C LYS A 9 -24.19 -11.89 -12.49
N THR A 10 -23.31 -12.88 -12.75
CA THR A 10 -21.98 -12.61 -13.27
C THR A 10 -22.10 -12.15 -14.72
N VAL A 11 -21.58 -10.95 -15.02
CA VAL A 11 -21.58 -10.34 -16.34
C VAL A 11 -20.28 -10.57 -17.06
N LEU A 12 -19.16 -10.50 -16.31
CA LEU A 12 -17.81 -10.76 -16.84
C LEU A 12 -17.00 -11.50 -15.79
N GLU A 13 -16.35 -12.58 -16.18
CA GLU A 13 -15.37 -13.29 -15.35
C GLU A 13 -13.96 -12.85 -15.74
N GLY A 14 -13.19 -12.39 -14.76
CA GLY A 14 -11.77 -12.06 -14.90
C GLY A 14 -10.89 -12.96 -14.02
N ASP A 15 -9.60 -12.90 -14.21
CA ASP A 15 -8.63 -13.68 -13.41
C ASP A 15 -8.50 -13.16 -11.97
N PHE A 16 -8.74 -11.87 -11.75
CA PHE A 16 -8.54 -11.19 -10.48
C PHE A 16 -9.85 -10.65 -9.89
N GLU A 17 -10.76 -10.22 -10.73
CA GLU A 17 -12.03 -9.62 -10.35
C GLU A 17 -13.12 -10.05 -11.32
N ASP A 18 -14.34 -10.25 -10.78
CA ASP A 18 -15.55 -10.45 -11.58
C ASP A 18 -16.38 -9.18 -11.59
N ILE A 19 -17.08 -8.93 -12.70
CA ILE A 19 -18.15 -7.93 -12.73
C ILE A 19 -19.47 -8.66 -12.51
N ILE A 20 -20.18 -8.28 -11.47
CA ILE A 20 -21.52 -8.79 -11.17
C ILE A 20 -22.55 -7.68 -11.30
N GLU A 21 -23.76 -8.05 -11.68
CA GLU A 21 -24.94 -7.19 -11.73
C GLU A 21 -25.87 -7.52 -10.57
N ILE A 22 -26.31 -6.49 -9.84
CA ILE A 22 -27.30 -6.57 -8.76
C ILE A 22 -28.21 -5.36 -8.92
N ASP A 23 -29.52 -5.59 -9.14
CA ASP A 23 -30.53 -4.53 -9.27
C ASP A 23 -30.14 -3.45 -10.28
N ASP A 24 -29.73 -3.84 -11.49
CA ASP A 24 -29.26 -2.97 -12.58
C ASP A 24 -27.99 -2.14 -12.26
N HIS A 25 -27.27 -2.48 -11.19
CA HIS A 25 -25.99 -1.88 -10.82
C HIS A 25 -24.85 -2.87 -10.98
N TYR A 26 -23.67 -2.37 -11.39
CA TYR A 26 -22.48 -3.18 -11.59
C TYR A 26 -21.51 -3.06 -10.42
N TYR A 27 -21.01 -4.20 -9.97
CA TYR A 27 -20.08 -4.32 -8.85
C TYR A 27 -18.85 -5.13 -9.26
N LEU A 28 -17.69 -4.73 -8.74
CA LEU A 28 -16.45 -5.51 -8.85
C LEU A 28 -16.33 -6.42 -7.63
N VAL A 29 -16.18 -7.71 -7.88
CA VAL A 29 -15.98 -8.72 -6.84
C VAL A 29 -14.59 -9.29 -6.97
N SER A 30 -13.78 -9.08 -5.96
CA SER A 30 -12.39 -9.52 -5.94
C SER A 30 -12.28 -11.03 -5.72
N LYS A 31 -11.51 -11.70 -6.56
CA LYS A 31 -11.11 -13.11 -6.38
C LYS A 31 -9.85 -13.25 -5.54
N LYS A 32 -9.06 -12.18 -5.44
CA LYS A 32 -7.79 -12.17 -4.73
C LYS A 32 -7.66 -10.92 -3.87
N HIS A 33 -7.25 -11.11 -2.64
CA HIS A 33 -6.91 -10.00 -1.75
C HIS A 33 -5.55 -9.40 -2.13
N ARG A 34 -5.35 -8.13 -1.77
CA ARG A 34 -4.12 -7.39 -2.04
C ARG A 34 -3.52 -6.85 -0.75
N VAL A 35 -2.22 -6.70 -0.77
CA VAL A 35 -1.48 -5.91 0.23
C VAL A 35 -0.79 -4.75 -0.46
N ALA A 36 -0.66 -3.64 0.26
CA ALA A 36 0.16 -2.51 -0.15
C ALA A 36 1.14 -2.16 0.99
N ILE A 37 2.34 -1.75 0.61
CA ILE A 37 3.46 -1.59 1.52
C ILE A 37 4.07 -0.21 1.29
N MET A 38 4.23 0.55 2.38
CA MET A 38 4.96 1.81 2.41
C MET A 38 6.25 1.62 3.21
N PRO A 39 7.39 1.38 2.58
CA PRO A 39 8.66 1.52 3.25
C PRO A 39 8.87 2.98 3.66
N TYR A 40 9.40 3.21 4.86
CA TYR A 40 9.69 4.57 5.32
C TYR A 40 11.00 4.64 6.08
N THR A 41 11.56 5.86 6.16
CA THR A 41 12.70 6.16 7.02
C THR A 41 12.34 7.27 8.00
N ILE A 42 13.03 7.27 9.15
CA ILE A 42 12.97 8.33 10.13
C ILE A 42 14.32 9.06 10.19
N ASN A 43 14.28 10.37 10.42
CA ASN A 43 15.48 11.17 10.59
C ASN A 43 16.02 11.07 12.04
N SER A 44 17.16 11.71 12.29
CA SER A 44 17.81 11.73 13.61
C SER A 44 16.95 12.32 14.76
N ASN A 45 15.88 13.05 14.43
CA ASN A 45 14.94 13.61 15.39
C ASN A 45 13.71 12.69 15.63
N GLY A 46 13.70 11.49 15.03
CA GLY A 46 12.58 10.56 15.14
C GLY A 46 11.36 10.92 14.29
N LEU A 47 11.50 11.84 13.34
CA LEU A 47 10.42 12.26 12.45
C LEU A 47 10.50 11.51 11.10
N LEU A 48 9.33 11.30 10.50
CA LEU A 48 9.21 10.72 9.16
C LEU A 48 10.00 11.56 8.15
N ASP A 49 10.95 10.93 7.45
CA ASP A 49 11.86 11.57 6.51
C ASP A 49 11.47 11.24 5.06
N LYS A 50 11.60 9.97 4.68
CA LYS A 50 11.30 9.51 3.32
C LYS A 50 10.30 8.37 3.32
N VAL A 51 9.62 8.19 2.20
CA VAL A 51 8.76 7.05 1.91
C VAL A 51 9.14 6.39 0.60
N GLY A 52 9.01 5.07 0.56
CA GLY A 52 9.30 4.27 -0.63
C GLY A 52 8.09 4.19 -1.54
N VAL A 53 8.31 4.49 -2.80
CA VAL A 53 7.30 4.45 -3.86
C VAL A 53 7.81 3.70 -5.08
N ILE A 54 6.91 3.20 -5.89
CA ILE A 54 7.19 2.71 -7.23
C ILE A 54 6.65 3.72 -8.25
N LYS A 55 7.41 3.93 -9.32
CA LYS A 55 6.95 4.68 -10.49
C LYS A 55 6.36 3.67 -11.46
N ASP A 56 5.07 3.71 -11.65
CA ASP A 56 4.33 2.77 -12.51
C ASP A 56 3.70 3.52 -13.68
N TYR A 57 3.58 2.84 -14.82
CA TYR A 57 2.96 3.44 -16.00
C TYR A 57 1.46 3.20 -15.99
N ASN A 58 0.71 4.30 -15.92
CA ASN A 58 -0.74 4.26 -16.00
C ASN A 58 -1.20 4.25 -17.46
N TYR A 59 -1.66 3.11 -17.95
CA TYR A 59 -2.11 2.94 -19.32
C TYR A 59 -3.38 3.72 -19.67
N VAL A 60 -4.16 4.15 -18.67
CA VAL A 60 -5.39 4.92 -18.87
C VAL A 60 -5.07 6.39 -19.13
N PHE A 61 -4.10 6.93 -18.39
CA PHE A 61 -3.67 8.34 -18.53
C PHE A 61 -2.45 8.47 -19.44
N GLU A 62 -1.87 7.35 -19.89
CA GLU A 62 -0.67 7.31 -20.75
C GLU A 62 0.53 8.05 -20.13
N ASP A 63 0.64 8.04 -18.78
CA ASP A 63 1.68 8.72 -18.03
C ASP A 63 2.17 7.87 -16.86
N TYR A 64 3.29 8.27 -16.26
CA TYR A 64 3.84 7.64 -15.06
C TYR A 64 3.32 8.32 -13.81
N ASP A 65 2.95 7.50 -12.83
CA ASP A 65 2.54 7.95 -11.51
C ASP A 65 3.31 7.23 -10.41
N TYR A 66 3.32 7.83 -9.22
CA TYR A 66 3.90 7.21 -8.03
C TYR A 66 2.81 6.54 -7.22
N THR A 67 3.02 5.26 -6.94
CA THR A 67 2.12 4.48 -6.09
C THR A 67 2.91 3.68 -5.06
N LEU A 68 2.22 2.96 -4.16
CA LEU A 68 2.85 2.06 -3.21
C LEU A 68 3.29 0.76 -3.88
N ILE A 69 4.31 0.12 -3.28
CA ILE A 69 4.57 -1.29 -3.51
C ILE A 69 3.29 -2.05 -3.19
N ASN A 70 2.74 -2.79 -4.13
CA ASN A 70 1.54 -3.57 -3.90
C ASN A 70 1.55 -4.88 -4.69
N GLY A 71 0.74 -5.84 -4.26
CA GLY A 71 0.63 -7.11 -4.94
C GLY A 71 -0.46 -7.99 -4.37
N TYR A 72 -0.75 -9.08 -5.07
CA TYR A 72 -1.75 -10.05 -4.65
C TYR A 72 -1.19 -11.04 -3.63
N ILE A 73 -2.07 -11.46 -2.71
CA ILE A 73 -1.78 -12.54 -1.78
C ILE A 73 -1.85 -13.85 -2.55
N SER A 74 -0.77 -14.63 -2.46
CA SER A 74 -0.69 -15.98 -3.05
C SER A 74 -1.37 -17.00 -2.14
N ALA A 75 -1.76 -18.14 -2.71
CA ALA A 75 -2.27 -19.27 -1.93
C ALA A 75 -1.22 -19.85 -0.94
N ASP A 76 0.07 -19.62 -1.23
CA ASP A 76 1.18 -20.06 -0.37
C ASP A 76 1.45 -19.10 0.79
N ASP A 77 0.89 -17.88 0.75
CA ASP A 77 1.05 -16.90 1.81
C ASP A 77 0.12 -17.23 2.98
N GLN A 78 0.68 -17.65 4.11
CA GLN A 78 -0.09 -18.04 5.29
C GLN A 78 -0.82 -16.85 5.95
N THR A 79 -0.29 -15.63 5.79
CA THR A 79 -0.84 -14.38 6.33
C THR A 79 -0.58 -13.20 5.39
N ASN A 80 -1.33 -12.11 5.57
CA ASN A 80 -1.08 -10.87 4.82
C ASN A 80 0.33 -10.32 5.05
N LEU A 81 0.89 -10.50 6.25
CA LEU A 81 2.25 -10.07 6.57
C LEU A 81 3.30 -10.90 5.83
N VAL A 82 3.08 -12.21 5.65
CA VAL A 82 3.95 -13.06 4.84
C VAL A 82 3.92 -12.61 3.38
N ALA A 83 2.73 -12.31 2.84
CA ALA A 83 2.59 -11.74 1.50
C ALA A 83 3.34 -10.40 1.38
N ALA A 84 3.20 -9.51 2.37
CA ALA A 84 3.90 -8.23 2.39
C ALA A 84 5.43 -8.40 2.38
N ASN A 85 5.98 -9.30 3.21
CA ASN A 85 7.42 -9.61 3.21
C ASN A 85 7.90 -10.15 1.85
N ARG A 86 7.14 -11.07 1.23
CA ARG A 86 7.48 -11.62 -0.09
C ARG A 86 7.50 -10.53 -1.15
N ILE A 87 6.45 -9.70 -1.21
CA ILE A 87 6.32 -8.63 -2.21
C ILE A 87 7.41 -7.56 -1.99
N LEU A 88 7.71 -7.20 -0.74
CA LEU A 88 8.80 -6.28 -0.43
C LEU A 88 10.14 -6.82 -0.95
N TYR A 89 10.41 -8.10 -0.73
CA TYR A 89 11.63 -8.75 -1.24
C TYR A 89 11.70 -8.76 -2.77
N GLU A 90 10.59 -9.08 -3.43
CA GLU A 90 10.52 -9.12 -4.90
C GLU A 90 10.81 -7.75 -5.53
N VAL A 91 10.40 -6.65 -4.87
CA VAL A 91 10.53 -5.30 -5.42
C VAL A 91 11.87 -4.65 -5.06
N ILE A 92 12.29 -4.72 -3.81
CA ILE A 92 13.48 -3.98 -3.32
C ILE A 92 14.59 -4.86 -2.74
N GLY A 93 14.41 -6.18 -2.77
CA GLY A 93 15.43 -7.14 -2.35
C GLY A 93 15.64 -7.22 -0.83
N ILE A 94 14.82 -6.55 -0.02
CA ILE A 94 14.91 -6.61 1.44
C ILE A 94 14.18 -7.87 1.93
N ASN A 95 14.90 -8.73 2.65
CA ASN A 95 14.35 -9.91 3.29
C ASN A 95 14.56 -9.86 4.81
N ASN A 96 13.88 -10.75 5.51
CA ASN A 96 14.01 -10.94 6.96
C ASN A 96 13.81 -9.65 7.78
N VAL A 97 12.80 -8.87 7.40
CA VAL A 97 12.35 -7.74 8.21
C VAL A 97 11.72 -8.29 9.49
N ALA A 98 12.16 -7.81 10.65
CA ALA A 98 11.60 -8.24 11.93
C ALA A 98 10.11 -7.87 12.01
N ALA A 99 9.33 -8.69 12.72
CA ALA A 99 7.88 -8.43 12.84
C ALA A 99 7.60 -7.07 13.49
N ASP A 100 8.47 -6.63 14.39
CA ASP A 100 8.35 -5.35 15.11
C ASP A 100 8.65 -4.13 14.21
N ASP A 101 9.33 -4.32 13.07
CA ASP A 101 9.57 -3.25 12.10
C ASP A 101 8.33 -2.99 11.22
N TRP A 102 7.32 -3.84 11.29
CA TRP A 102 6.09 -3.73 10.53
C TRP A 102 4.97 -3.09 11.35
N MET A 103 4.23 -2.20 10.70
CA MET A 103 3.00 -1.64 11.25
C MET A 103 1.84 -1.86 10.28
N TYR A 104 0.74 -2.41 10.79
CA TYR A 104 -0.52 -2.52 10.04
C TYR A 104 -1.31 -1.21 10.14
N LEU A 105 -1.54 -0.57 9.00
CA LEU A 105 -2.26 0.70 8.90
C LEU A 105 -3.77 0.52 8.68
N GLY A 106 -4.26 -0.71 8.68
CA GLY A 106 -5.67 -1.02 8.39
C GLY A 106 -5.91 -1.41 6.94
N ALA A 107 -7.17 -1.47 6.54
CA ALA A 107 -7.56 -1.75 5.17
C ALA A 107 -8.14 -0.51 4.48
N LEU A 108 -8.01 -0.47 3.16
CA LEU A 108 -8.64 0.49 2.29
C LEU A 108 -9.52 -0.24 1.28
N TYR A 109 -10.73 0.25 1.06
CA TYR A 109 -11.60 -0.23 0.00
C TYR A 109 -11.47 0.70 -1.21
N ASN A 110 -11.35 0.13 -2.41
CA ASN A 110 -11.15 0.93 -3.62
C ASN A 110 -12.33 1.89 -3.89
N ASN A 111 -13.55 1.41 -3.70
CA ASN A 111 -14.77 2.21 -3.85
C ASN A 111 -15.96 1.51 -3.21
N LEU A 112 -17.13 2.15 -3.22
CA LEU A 112 -18.38 1.59 -2.66
C LEU A 112 -18.97 0.44 -3.48
N THR A 113 -18.53 0.27 -4.73
CA THR A 113 -19.01 -0.77 -5.65
C THR A 113 -18.04 -1.93 -5.82
N SER A 114 -17.01 -2.00 -4.95
CA SER A 114 -16.04 -3.10 -4.93
C SER A 114 -15.89 -3.65 -3.52
N ASP A 115 -15.82 -4.97 -3.41
CA ASP A 115 -15.45 -5.67 -2.18
C ASP A 115 -13.92 -5.80 -2.00
N SER A 116 -13.17 -5.24 -2.95
CA SER A 116 -11.70 -5.30 -2.97
C SER A 116 -11.13 -4.46 -1.83
N ALA A 117 -10.72 -5.13 -0.76
CA ALA A 117 -9.97 -4.53 0.33
C ALA A 117 -8.47 -4.72 0.11
N ILE A 118 -7.70 -3.64 0.28
CA ILE A 118 -6.24 -3.65 0.26
C ILE A 118 -5.76 -3.50 1.69
N SER A 119 -5.02 -4.49 2.20
CA SER A 119 -4.38 -4.40 3.52
C SER A 119 -3.15 -3.52 3.43
N LEU A 120 -3.11 -2.45 4.22
CA LEU A 120 -2.04 -1.46 4.21
C LEU A 120 -1.02 -1.78 5.31
N TYR A 121 0.24 -1.86 4.92
CA TYR A 121 1.37 -2.02 5.83
C TYR A 121 2.38 -0.91 5.60
N CYS A 122 3.07 -0.50 6.66
CA CYS A 122 4.32 0.22 6.52
C CYS A 122 5.45 -0.53 7.21
N VAL A 123 6.68 -0.25 6.81
CA VAL A 123 7.87 -0.93 7.31
C VAL A 123 9.01 0.07 7.46
N ASP A 124 9.61 0.08 8.66
CA ASP A 124 10.80 0.88 8.92
C ASP A 124 12.01 0.27 8.21
N VAL A 125 12.63 1.07 7.37
CA VAL A 125 13.80 0.69 6.59
C VAL A 125 14.98 1.64 6.82
N THR A 126 14.95 2.42 7.90
CA THR A 126 15.97 3.45 8.23
C THR A 126 17.38 2.88 8.22
N ASP A 127 17.58 1.71 8.81
CA ASP A 127 18.90 1.06 8.91
C ASP A 127 19.16 0.01 7.82
N LYS A 128 18.30 -0.04 6.79
CA LYS A 128 18.42 -1.02 5.71
C LYS A 128 19.18 -0.42 4.52
N ASN A 129 20.00 -1.24 3.89
CA ASN A 129 20.67 -0.83 2.64
C ASN A 129 19.70 -1.06 1.46
N ILE A 130 18.96 -0.01 1.11
CA ILE A 130 17.99 -0.03 0.02
C ILE A 130 18.71 0.35 -1.28
N LYS A 131 18.51 -0.47 -2.32
CA LYS A 131 18.92 -0.12 -3.67
C LYS A 131 17.74 0.48 -4.40
N GLU A 132 17.82 1.76 -4.70
CA GLU A 132 16.91 2.37 -5.66
C GLU A 132 17.19 1.77 -7.04
N THR A 133 16.15 1.56 -7.81
CA THR A 133 16.29 1.10 -9.20
C THR A 133 16.63 2.28 -10.09
N GLU A 134 17.64 2.12 -10.96
CA GLU A 134 17.96 3.14 -11.97
C GLU A 134 16.76 3.29 -12.93
N GLU A 135 16.37 4.53 -13.22
CA GLU A 135 15.32 4.82 -14.19
C GLU A 135 15.73 4.32 -15.58
N VAL A 136 15.03 3.31 -16.07
CA VAL A 136 15.14 2.89 -17.46
C VAL A 136 13.88 3.41 -18.18
N GLU A 137 13.97 4.60 -18.74
CA GLU A 137 12.83 5.31 -19.37
C GLU A 137 12.10 4.54 -20.48
N GLN A 138 12.68 3.46 -21.00
CA GLN A 138 12.14 2.75 -22.18
C GLN A 138 11.47 1.42 -21.83
N ASP A 139 11.60 0.90 -20.63
CA ASP A 139 11.02 -0.40 -20.25
C ASP A 139 9.87 -0.23 -19.24
N LYS A 140 8.66 -0.08 -19.79
CA LYS A 140 7.41 0.05 -19.02
C LYS A 140 7.10 -1.16 -18.15
N THR A 141 7.84 -2.26 -18.28
CA THR A 141 7.61 -3.49 -17.50
C THR A 141 8.47 -3.56 -16.25
N LYS A 142 9.46 -2.68 -16.10
CA LYS A 142 10.32 -2.65 -14.92
C LYS A 142 9.73 -1.80 -13.82
N ILE A 143 9.71 -2.35 -12.63
CA ILE A 143 9.35 -1.64 -11.42
C ILE A 143 10.51 -0.70 -11.07
N ASN A 144 10.22 0.61 -11.06
CA ASN A 144 11.17 1.65 -10.66
C ASN A 144 10.87 2.07 -9.22
N PHE A 145 11.66 1.55 -8.27
CA PHE A 145 11.53 1.91 -6.86
C PHE A 145 12.45 3.07 -6.50
N LYS A 146 11.94 4.03 -5.72
CA LYS A 146 12.75 5.08 -5.10
C LYS A 146 12.20 5.53 -3.74
N MET A 147 13.10 6.12 -2.94
CA MET A 147 12.75 6.81 -1.70
C MET A 147 12.56 8.30 -2.00
N ILE A 148 11.37 8.81 -1.79
CA ILE A 148 11.05 10.23 -1.97
C ILE A 148 10.89 10.93 -0.62
N ASP A 149 11.12 12.24 -0.58
CA ASP A 149 10.83 13.04 0.61
C ASP A 149 9.34 12.93 0.95
N SER A 150 9.05 12.69 2.22
CA SER A 150 7.68 12.47 2.70
C SER A 150 6.75 13.67 2.43
N SER A 151 7.30 14.88 2.33
CA SER A 151 6.54 16.10 2.03
C SER A 151 5.91 16.12 0.63
N PHE A 152 6.49 15.40 -0.33
CA PHE A 152 5.92 15.32 -1.69
C PHE A 152 4.66 14.47 -1.78
N VAL A 153 4.44 13.55 -0.82
CA VAL A 153 3.29 12.64 -0.86
C VAL A 153 1.96 13.38 -0.76
N VAL A 154 1.92 14.51 -0.04
CA VAL A 154 0.68 15.29 0.14
C VAL A 154 0.12 15.88 -1.16
N THR A 155 0.93 15.92 -2.21
CA THR A 155 0.53 16.39 -3.55
C THR A 155 0.26 15.25 -4.53
N SER A 156 0.31 14.00 -4.07
CA SER A 156 0.03 12.83 -4.92
C SER A 156 -1.45 12.71 -5.24
N ASP A 157 -1.75 12.35 -6.47
CA ASP A 157 -3.10 11.99 -6.92
C ASP A 157 -3.42 10.51 -6.65
N ASP A 158 -2.42 9.70 -6.27
CA ASP A 158 -2.63 8.29 -5.90
C ASP A 158 -3.28 8.17 -4.52
N THR A 159 -4.53 7.72 -4.51
CA THR A 159 -5.34 7.60 -3.29
C THR A 159 -4.75 6.60 -2.29
N LEU A 160 -4.13 5.52 -2.78
CA LEU A 160 -3.54 4.48 -1.94
C LEU A 160 -2.31 5.02 -1.22
N LEU A 161 -1.44 5.73 -1.95
CA LEU A 161 -0.25 6.38 -1.41
C LEU A 161 -0.64 7.44 -0.39
N LEU A 162 -1.57 8.35 -0.74
CA LEU A 162 -2.00 9.43 0.13
C LEU A 162 -2.68 8.91 1.41
N ALA A 163 -3.59 7.94 1.30
CA ALA A 163 -4.28 7.38 2.46
C ALA A 163 -3.31 6.67 3.41
N SER A 164 -2.34 5.92 2.88
CA SER A 164 -1.33 5.24 3.69
C SER A 164 -0.41 6.23 4.39
N TYR A 165 0.03 7.26 3.67
CA TYR A 165 0.84 8.33 4.23
C TYR A 165 0.14 9.06 5.38
N LEU A 166 -1.13 9.45 5.19
CA LEU A 166 -1.88 10.15 6.23
C LEU A 166 -2.07 9.31 7.50
N ARG A 167 -2.27 7.99 7.36
CA ARG A 167 -2.36 7.08 8.51
C ARG A 167 -1.03 6.93 9.22
N LEU A 168 0.07 6.80 8.50
CA LEU A 168 1.42 6.74 9.04
C LEU A 168 1.79 8.06 9.74
N PHE A 169 1.55 9.20 9.08
CA PHE A 169 1.79 10.53 9.63
C PHE A 169 1.01 10.75 10.94
N ASN A 170 -0.27 10.38 10.96
CA ASN A 170 -1.08 10.49 12.18
C ASN A 170 -0.51 9.64 13.33
N PHE A 171 0.01 8.46 13.04
CA PHE A 171 0.67 7.62 14.06
C PHE A 171 1.89 8.32 14.66
N PHE A 172 2.77 8.88 13.84
CA PHE A 172 3.94 9.63 14.33
C PHE A 172 3.53 10.89 15.09
N TYR A 173 2.56 11.64 14.58
CA TYR A 173 2.06 12.87 15.21
C TYR A 173 1.45 12.60 16.58
N VAL A 174 0.58 11.60 16.71
CA VAL A 174 -0.05 11.25 18.00
C VAL A 174 0.98 10.79 19.02
N ASN A 175 1.97 9.99 18.60
CA ASN A 175 3.03 9.54 19.50
C ASN A 175 3.94 10.68 19.96
N SER A 176 4.21 11.67 19.09
CA SER A 176 5.02 12.84 19.46
C SER A 176 4.34 13.71 20.52
N LEU A 177 3.02 13.89 20.42
CA LEU A 177 2.25 14.63 21.44
C LEU A 177 2.26 13.92 22.80
N SER A 178 2.12 12.60 22.80
CA SER A 178 2.12 11.80 24.03
C SER A 178 3.46 11.82 24.78
N GLN A 179 4.57 12.03 24.07
CA GLN A 179 5.89 12.18 24.69
C GLN A 179 6.15 13.59 25.23
N GLY A 180 5.63 14.63 24.58
CA GLY A 180 5.77 16.02 24.99
C GLY A 180 5.06 16.33 26.32
N ASP A 181 3.92 15.70 26.59
CA ASP A 181 3.18 15.91 27.85
C ASP A 181 3.87 15.30 29.07
N LEU A 182 4.67 14.24 28.87
CA LEU A 182 5.44 13.60 29.95
C LEU A 182 6.70 14.40 30.39
N GLU A 183 7.22 15.26 29.54
CA GLU A 183 8.39 16.11 29.86
C GLU A 183 7.99 17.44 30.51
N SER A 184 6.73 17.87 30.39
CA SER A 184 6.23 19.11 30.99
C SER A 184 5.84 18.99 32.47
N GLU A 185 5.81 17.76 33.02
CA GLU A 185 5.48 17.50 34.45
C GLU A 185 6.71 17.24 35.33
N LYS A 186 7.93 17.48 34.83
CA LYS A 186 9.19 17.42 35.63
C LYS A 186 9.77 18.81 35.86
#